data_2499e72100dbf6b3b1c084846816c704
#
_entry.id   2499e72100dbf6b3b1c084846816c704
#
_cell.length_a   1.000
_cell.length_b   1.000
_cell.length_c   1.000
_cell.angle_alpha   90.00
_cell.angle_beta   90.00
_cell.angle_gamma   90.00
#
_symmetry.space_group_name_H-M   'P 1'
#
loop_
_entity.id
_entity.type
_entity.pdbx_description
1 polymer ?
#
loop_
_entity_poly.entity_id
_entity_poly.type
_entity_poly.pdbx_seq_one_letter_code
_entity_poly.pdbx_strand_id
1 'polypeptide(L)'
;SSARPARLPITREGLASLGKPYWMLVAVASLLALARFSEAFLILRGAQLGLADAHVPLVLVAMSVVYALSSWPSGSFSDRYGRRALFVVGVLVLVLADGVLALATGPVGVFAGAALWGLHLGMTQGVLSAMIVDASGAQRRGTAFGVYGLASGVGLLVASVAAGAVWDGWGGQSTFALGG
;
A
#
# COMPACT_ATOMS: atom_id res chain seq x y z
N SER A 1 36.05 20.63 12.97
CA SER A 1 34.84 20.01 12.49
C SER A 1 34.67 18.66 13.17
N SER A 2 34.07 18.66 14.38
CA SER A 2 33.81 17.43 15.13
C SER A 2 32.64 16.70 14.48
N ALA A 3 32.92 15.62 13.78
CA ALA A 3 31.88 14.70 13.30
C ALA A 3 31.13 14.16 14.52
N ARG A 4 29.81 14.51 14.63
CA ARG A 4 28.94 13.89 15.63
C ARG A 4 28.89 12.38 15.33
N PRO A 5 29.13 11.51 16.35
CA PRO A 5 29.03 10.08 16.13
C PRO A 5 27.64 9.77 15.57
N ALA A 6 27.58 8.99 14.48
CA ALA A 6 26.35 8.50 13.91
C ALA A 6 25.64 7.65 14.97
N ARG A 7 24.63 8.21 15.64
CA ARG A 7 23.79 7.46 16.57
C ARG A 7 23.00 6.44 15.74
N LEU A 8 23.00 5.19 16.16
CA LEU A 8 22.18 4.16 15.55
C LEU A 8 20.74 4.69 15.44
N PRO A 9 20.11 4.62 14.26
CA PRO A 9 18.82 5.27 14.01
C PRO A 9 17.67 4.71 14.87
N ILE A 10 17.82 3.50 15.42
CA ILE A 10 16.80 2.81 16.22
C ILE A 10 17.36 2.56 17.62
N THR A 11 17.02 3.41 18.59
CA THR A 11 17.31 3.20 20.01
C THR A 11 16.01 2.97 20.77
N ARG A 12 16.06 2.20 21.89
CA ARG A 12 14.88 2.00 22.75
C ARG A 12 14.30 3.33 23.25
N GLU A 13 15.14 4.29 23.57
CA GLU A 13 14.72 5.64 23.98
C GLU A 13 14.04 6.39 22.82
N GLY A 14 14.57 6.26 21.58
CA GLY A 14 13.97 6.82 20.39
C GLY A 14 12.58 6.26 20.13
N LEU A 15 12.39 4.94 20.31
CA LEU A 15 11.10 4.26 20.15
C LEU A 15 10.10 4.66 21.24
N ALA A 16 10.54 4.67 22.52
CA ALA A 16 9.69 5.05 23.64
C ALA A 16 9.19 6.49 23.58
N SER A 17 9.94 7.35 22.89
CA SER A 17 9.62 8.77 22.72
C SER A 17 8.65 9.06 21.57
N LEU A 18 8.30 8.05 20.74
CA LEU A 18 7.25 8.15 19.73
C LEU A 18 5.89 8.03 20.43
N GLY A 19 5.07 9.06 20.32
CA GLY A 19 3.80 9.17 21.02
C GLY A 19 2.73 8.16 20.55
N LYS A 20 1.66 8.03 21.34
CA LYS A 20 0.52 7.17 21.01
C LYS A 20 -0.05 7.40 19.59
N PRO A 21 -0.18 8.64 19.06
CA PRO A 21 -0.66 8.87 17.69
C PRO A 21 0.19 8.19 16.62
N TYR A 22 1.52 8.18 16.78
CA TYR A 22 2.43 7.52 15.86
C TYR A 22 2.19 6.00 15.84
N TRP A 23 2.11 5.36 17.02
CA TRP A 23 1.88 3.91 17.10
C TRP A 23 0.52 3.48 16.55
N MET A 24 -0.51 4.32 16.69
CA MET A 24 -1.80 4.11 16.03
C MET A 24 -1.66 4.13 14.50
N LEU A 25 -0.89 5.07 13.95
CA LEU A 25 -0.63 5.13 12.51
C LEU A 25 0.15 3.91 12.01
N VAL A 26 1.16 3.47 12.75
CA VAL A 26 1.90 2.23 12.42
C VAL A 26 0.98 1.02 12.42
N ALA A 27 0.09 0.90 13.41
CA ALA A 27 -0.89 -0.20 13.48
C ALA A 27 -1.85 -0.17 12.28
N VAL A 28 -2.42 1.01 11.94
CA VAL A 28 -3.29 1.17 10.76
C VAL A 28 -2.54 0.86 9.47
N ALA A 29 -1.30 1.31 9.33
CA ALA A 29 -0.47 1.03 8.17
C ALA A 29 -0.13 -0.46 8.03
N SER A 30 0.12 -1.13 9.15
CA SER A 30 0.38 -2.59 9.17
C SER A 30 -0.87 -3.37 8.81
N LEU A 31 -2.04 -2.97 9.29
CA LEU A 31 -3.33 -3.57 8.89
C LEU A 31 -3.59 -3.37 7.39
N LEU A 32 -3.33 -2.16 6.88
CA LEU A 32 -3.45 -1.91 5.45
C LEU A 32 -2.45 -2.75 4.64
N ALA A 33 -1.23 -2.93 5.15
CA ALA A 33 -0.22 -3.78 4.49
C ALA A 33 -0.64 -5.26 4.50
N LEU A 34 -1.40 -5.71 5.50
CA LEU A 34 -1.98 -7.07 5.55
C LEU A 34 -3.15 -7.22 4.58
N ALA A 35 -3.97 -6.18 4.41
CA ALA A 35 -5.06 -6.18 3.42
C ALA A 35 -4.52 -6.10 1.98
N ARG A 36 -3.36 -5.46 1.78
CA ARG A 36 -2.73 -5.25 0.48
C ARG A 36 -1.56 -6.21 0.28
N PHE A 37 -1.79 -7.33 -0.34
CA PHE A 37 -0.73 -8.27 -0.75
C PHE A 37 0.09 -7.74 -1.94
N SER A 38 1.07 -8.51 -2.42
CA SER A 38 1.99 -8.09 -3.48
C SER A 38 1.29 -7.78 -4.80
N GLU A 39 1.72 -6.71 -5.46
CA GLU A 39 1.30 -6.32 -6.82
C GLU A 39 1.56 -7.41 -7.87
N ALA A 40 2.42 -8.40 -7.55
CA ALA A 40 2.66 -9.56 -8.40
C ALA A 40 1.38 -10.38 -8.67
N PHE A 41 0.40 -10.35 -7.76
CA PHE A 41 -0.88 -11.03 -7.97
C PHE A 41 -1.73 -10.39 -9.08
N LEU A 42 -1.54 -9.11 -9.39
CA LEU A 42 -2.14 -8.47 -10.56
C LEU A 42 -1.62 -9.10 -11.85
N ILE A 43 -0.30 -9.38 -11.91
CA ILE A 43 0.35 -10.09 -13.03
C ILE A 43 -0.22 -11.49 -13.17
N LEU A 44 -0.28 -12.25 -12.06
CA LEU A 44 -0.83 -13.60 -12.05
C LEU A 44 -2.30 -13.62 -12.51
N ARG A 45 -3.10 -12.64 -12.06
CA ARG A 45 -4.50 -12.53 -12.48
C ARG A 45 -4.64 -12.23 -13.96
N GLY A 46 -3.77 -11.36 -14.51
CA GLY A 46 -3.70 -11.09 -15.94
C GLY A 46 -3.40 -12.34 -16.76
N ALA A 47 -2.37 -13.08 -16.39
CA ALA A 47 -2.00 -14.34 -17.03
C ALA A 47 -3.13 -15.39 -16.93
N GLN A 48 -3.74 -15.54 -15.74
CA GLN A 48 -4.86 -16.46 -15.52
C GLN A 48 -6.08 -16.16 -16.41
N LEU A 49 -6.34 -14.89 -16.70
CA LEU A 49 -7.48 -14.45 -17.52
C LEU A 49 -7.15 -14.24 -19.00
N GLY A 50 -6.04 -14.85 -19.46
CA GLY A 50 -5.72 -14.98 -20.88
C GLY A 50 -4.96 -13.80 -21.49
N LEU A 51 -4.33 -12.93 -20.67
CA LEU A 51 -3.35 -12.00 -21.23
C LEU A 51 -2.16 -12.80 -21.78
N ALA A 52 -1.75 -12.48 -23.00
CA ALA A 52 -0.49 -13.01 -23.55
C ALA A 52 0.71 -12.53 -22.71
N ASP A 53 1.70 -13.39 -22.51
CA ASP A 53 2.86 -13.13 -21.63
C ASP A 53 3.55 -11.78 -21.91
N ALA A 54 3.63 -11.40 -23.19
CA ALA A 54 4.20 -10.12 -23.61
C ALA A 54 3.39 -8.89 -23.10
N HIS A 55 2.10 -9.05 -22.82
CA HIS A 55 1.21 -7.95 -22.37
C HIS A 55 0.98 -7.95 -20.87
N VAL A 56 1.29 -9.03 -20.17
CA VAL A 56 1.10 -9.13 -18.71
C VAL A 56 1.79 -7.99 -17.94
N PRO A 57 3.03 -7.58 -18.26
CA PRO A 57 3.66 -6.44 -17.57
C PRO A 57 2.91 -5.10 -17.74
N LEU A 58 2.10 -4.94 -18.80
CA LEU A 58 1.32 -3.73 -19.03
C LEU A 58 0.29 -3.48 -17.93
N VAL A 59 -0.11 -4.51 -17.20
CA VAL A 59 -1.01 -4.37 -16.03
C VAL A 59 -0.35 -3.48 -14.97
N LEU A 60 0.93 -3.73 -14.65
CA LEU A 60 1.68 -2.88 -13.70
C LEU A 60 1.97 -1.49 -14.28
N VAL A 61 2.16 -1.37 -15.58
CA VAL A 61 2.32 -0.07 -16.24
C VAL A 61 1.04 0.74 -16.08
N ALA A 62 -0.13 0.17 -16.36
CA ALA A 62 -1.42 0.84 -16.18
C ALA A 62 -1.64 1.27 -14.73
N MET A 63 -1.37 0.39 -13.77
CA MET A 63 -1.42 0.70 -12.33
C MET A 63 -0.49 1.88 -11.99
N SER A 64 0.77 1.83 -12.45
CA SER A 64 1.79 2.85 -12.15
C SER A 64 1.45 4.21 -12.77
N VAL A 65 0.89 4.24 -13.97
CA VAL A 65 0.42 5.49 -14.63
C VAL A 65 -0.69 6.12 -13.81
N VAL A 66 -1.71 5.36 -13.41
CA VAL A 66 -2.80 5.89 -12.59
C VAL A 66 -2.28 6.34 -11.22
N TYR A 67 -1.39 5.58 -10.59
CA TYR A 67 -0.71 5.96 -9.36
C TYR A 67 -0.01 7.32 -9.50
N ALA A 68 0.82 7.49 -10.53
CA ALA A 68 1.56 8.73 -10.77
C ALA A 68 0.62 9.92 -11.00
N LEU A 69 -0.40 9.75 -11.84
CA LEU A 69 -1.37 10.80 -12.17
C LEU A 69 -2.25 11.20 -10.97
N SER A 70 -2.59 10.25 -10.10
CA SER A 70 -3.45 10.49 -8.95
C SER A 70 -2.69 11.01 -7.72
N SER A 71 -1.38 10.77 -7.61
CA SER A 71 -0.58 11.16 -6.45
C SER A 71 -0.56 12.67 -6.21
N TRP A 72 -0.38 13.47 -7.26
CA TRP A 72 -0.33 14.93 -7.15
C TRP A 72 -1.70 15.54 -6.78
N PRO A 73 -2.82 15.23 -7.45
CA PRO A 73 -4.16 15.70 -7.02
C PRO A 73 -4.51 15.25 -5.60
N SER A 74 -4.14 14.02 -5.21
CA SER A 74 -4.40 13.50 -3.87
C SER A 74 -3.75 14.34 -2.78
N GLY A 75 -2.53 14.86 -3.00
CA GLY A 75 -1.90 15.81 -2.09
C GLY A 75 -2.77 17.05 -1.88
N SER A 76 -3.20 17.70 -2.96
CA SER A 76 -4.05 18.90 -2.91
C SER A 76 -5.42 18.63 -2.27
N PHE A 77 -6.02 17.47 -2.54
CA PHE A 77 -7.28 17.05 -1.91
C PHE A 77 -7.11 16.79 -0.41
N SER A 78 -5.98 16.20 0.00
CA SER A 78 -5.69 15.94 1.41
C SER A 78 -5.59 17.22 2.23
N ASP A 79 -5.05 18.29 1.64
CA ASP A 79 -4.92 19.60 2.28
C ASP A 79 -6.29 20.29 2.42
N ARG A 80 -7.20 20.07 1.46
CA ARG A 80 -8.53 20.70 1.42
C ARG A 80 -9.58 19.96 2.26
N TYR A 81 -9.63 18.64 2.17
CA TYR A 81 -10.68 17.80 2.78
C TYR A 81 -10.21 17.04 4.02
N GLY A 82 -8.92 17.12 4.31
CA GLY A 82 -8.29 16.45 5.44
C GLY A 82 -7.73 15.07 5.10
N ARG A 83 -6.56 14.77 5.64
CA ARG A 83 -5.79 13.55 5.36
C ARG A 83 -6.54 12.27 5.70
N ARG A 84 -7.30 12.27 6.81
CA ARG A 84 -8.05 11.08 7.25
C ARG A 84 -9.17 10.71 6.27
N ALA A 85 -9.90 11.71 5.77
CA ALA A 85 -10.98 11.47 4.81
C ALA A 85 -10.44 10.86 3.52
N LEU A 86 -9.37 11.44 2.97
CA LEU A 86 -8.75 10.92 1.76
C LEU A 86 -8.19 9.51 1.95
N PHE A 87 -7.57 9.23 3.09
CA PHE A 87 -7.07 7.90 3.43
C PHE A 87 -8.20 6.87 3.44
N VAL A 88 -9.33 7.16 4.10
CA VAL A 88 -10.50 6.26 4.14
C VAL A 88 -11.07 6.03 2.74
N VAL A 89 -11.21 7.07 1.92
CA VAL A 89 -11.65 6.91 0.53
C VAL A 89 -10.66 6.04 -0.25
N GLY A 90 -9.36 6.24 -0.07
CA GLY A 90 -8.34 5.40 -0.69
C GLY A 90 -8.46 3.92 -0.29
N VAL A 91 -8.78 3.62 0.98
CA VAL A 91 -9.02 2.23 1.42
C VAL A 91 -10.28 1.65 0.76
N LEU A 92 -11.36 2.42 0.64
CA LEU A 92 -12.57 1.98 -0.05
C LEU A 92 -12.31 1.71 -1.54
N VAL A 93 -11.42 2.49 -2.17
CA VAL A 93 -10.98 2.23 -3.54
C VAL A 93 -10.20 0.91 -3.64
N LEU A 94 -9.40 0.52 -2.62
CA LEU A 94 -8.75 -0.79 -2.59
C LEU A 94 -9.78 -1.92 -2.56
N VAL A 95 -10.76 -1.84 -1.66
CA VAL A 95 -11.86 -2.84 -1.58
C VAL A 95 -12.58 -2.97 -2.93
N LEU A 96 -12.84 -1.83 -3.59
CA LEU A 96 -13.45 -1.84 -4.93
C LEU A 96 -12.52 -2.48 -5.97
N ALA A 97 -11.21 -2.19 -5.93
CA ALA A 97 -10.23 -2.77 -6.83
C ALA A 97 -10.18 -4.31 -6.69
N ASP A 98 -10.14 -4.79 -5.46
CA ASP A 98 -10.15 -6.23 -5.17
C ASP A 98 -11.46 -6.90 -5.62
N GLY A 99 -12.59 -6.24 -5.39
CA GLY A 99 -13.88 -6.72 -5.89
C GLY A 99 -13.92 -6.82 -7.42
N VAL A 100 -13.41 -5.81 -8.14
CA VAL A 100 -13.31 -5.83 -9.61
C VAL A 100 -12.38 -6.95 -10.08
N LEU A 101 -11.23 -7.15 -9.42
CA LEU A 101 -10.27 -8.21 -9.75
C LEU A 101 -10.82 -9.60 -9.44
N ALA A 102 -11.56 -9.77 -8.36
CA ALA A 102 -12.22 -11.01 -8.01
C ALA A 102 -13.26 -11.41 -9.08
N LEU A 103 -14.09 -10.46 -9.51
CA LEU A 103 -15.16 -10.66 -10.48
C LEU A 103 -14.71 -10.57 -11.95
N ALA A 104 -13.44 -10.20 -12.21
CA ALA A 104 -12.92 -10.09 -13.57
C ALA A 104 -12.98 -11.43 -14.30
N THR A 105 -13.52 -11.41 -15.52
CA THR A 105 -13.63 -12.57 -16.40
C THR A 105 -12.72 -12.48 -17.63
N GLY A 106 -11.95 -11.39 -17.75
CA GLY A 106 -11.04 -11.18 -18.87
C GLY A 106 -10.12 -9.97 -18.66
N PRO A 107 -9.26 -9.69 -19.65
CA PRO A 107 -8.23 -8.67 -19.56
C PRO A 107 -8.72 -7.28 -19.18
N VAL A 108 -9.88 -6.85 -19.70
CA VAL A 108 -10.45 -5.52 -19.41
C VAL A 108 -10.70 -5.34 -17.90
N GLY A 109 -11.25 -6.36 -17.24
CA GLY A 109 -11.47 -6.34 -15.79
C GLY A 109 -10.15 -6.26 -15.01
N VAL A 110 -9.11 -6.94 -15.49
CA VAL A 110 -7.77 -6.88 -14.86
C VAL A 110 -7.19 -5.46 -14.94
N PHE A 111 -7.23 -4.82 -16.10
CA PHE A 111 -6.77 -3.45 -16.28
C PHE A 111 -7.58 -2.44 -15.46
N ALA A 112 -8.91 -2.62 -15.39
CA ALA A 112 -9.77 -1.77 -14.56
C ALA A 112 -9.43 -1.90 -13.06
N GLY A 113 -9.26 -3.13 -12.56
CA GLY A 113 -8.85 -3.38 -11.18
C GLY A 113 -7.45 -2.86 -10.88
N ALA A 114 -6.49 -3.04 -11.80
CA ALA A 114 -5.14 -2.49 -11.66
C ALA A 114 -5.12 -0.96 -11.64
N ALA A 115 -5.95 -0.30 -12.45
CA ALA A 115 -6.12 1.15 -12.43
C ALA A 115 -6.68 1.64 -11.08
N LEU A 116 -7.70 0.97 -10.54
CA LEU A 116 -8.23 1.26 -9.20
C LEU A 116 -7.19 1.02 -8.11
N TRP A 117 -6.39 -0.03 -8.23
CA TRP A 117 -5.27 -0.28 -7.31
C TRP A 117 -4.24 0.85 -7.34
N GLY A 118 -3.87 1.32 -8.53
CA GLY A 118 -3.00 2.49 -8.69
C GLY A 118 -3.60 3.77 -8.08
N LEU A 119 -4.90 3.99 -8.26
CA LEU A 119 -5.62 5.10 -7.64
C LEU A 119 -5.58 5.02 -6.11
N HIS A 120 -5.84 3.84 -5.52
CA HIS A 120 -5.68 3.59 -4.09
C HIS A 120 -4.28 3.99 -3.60
N LEU A 121 -3.23 3.54 -4.28
CA LEU A 121 -1.84 3.87 -3.94
C LEU A 121 -1.60 5.39 -3.95
N GLY A 122 -2.07 6.08 -4.98
CA GLY A 122 -1.95 7.53 -5.11
C GLY A 122 -2.66 8.31 -4.00
N MET A 123 -3.79 7.79 -3.52
CA MET A 123 -4.57 8.40 -2.44
C MET A 123 -4.01 8.11 -1.04
N THR A 124 -3.29 7.00 -0.85
CA THR A 124 -2.93 6.53 0.51
C THR A 124 -1.47 6.71 0.84
N GLN A 125 -0.52 6.43 -0.06
CA GLN A 125 0.92 6.39 0.28
C GLN A 125 1.48 7.75 0.72
N GLY A 126 1.22 8.81 -0.05
CA GLY A 126 1.68 10.16 0.26
C GLY A 126 1.05 10.70 1.54
N VAL A 127 -0.25 10.46 1.71
CA VAL A 127 -1.02 10.88 2.89
C VAL A 127 -0.52 10.20 4.15
N LEU A 128 -0.30 8.88 4.10
CA LEU A 128 0.21 8.11 5.23
C LEU A 128 1.62 8.56 5.62
N SER A 129 2.49 8.79 4.63
CA SER A 129 3.84 9.32 4.85
C SER A 129 3.80 10.70 5.53
N ALA A 130 2.91 11.60 5.09
CA ALA A 130 2.72 12.91 5.70
C ALA A 130 2.22 12.81 7.15
N MET A 131 1.27 11.90 7.43
CA MET A 131 0.77 11.67 8.78
C MET A 131 1.85 11.13 9.72
N ILE A 132 2.75 10.26 9.23
CA ILE A 132 3.90 9.75 10.00
C ILE A 132 4.89 10.88 10.32
N VAL A 133 5.18 11.76 9.35
CA VAL A 133 6.04 12.93 9.57
C VAL A 133 5.48 13.82 10.68
N ASP A 134 4.19 14.12 10.63
CA ASP A 134 3.53 14.98 11.63
C ASP A 134 3.57 14.35 13.03
N ALA A 135 3.34 13.03 13.11
CA ALA A 135 3.29 12.32 14.39
C ALA A 135 4.69 12.06 15.02
N SER A 136 5.77 12.10 14.21
CA SER A 136 7.11 11.72 14.67
C SER A 136 7.99 12.87 15.18
N GLY A 137 7.67 14.12 14.78
CA GLY A 137 8.52 15.30 15.03
C GLY A 137 9.82 15.29 14.21
N ALA A 138 10.40 16.48 14.01
CA ALA A 138 11.49 16.70 13.05
C ALA A 138 12.76 15.87 13.30
N GLN A 139 13.11 15.66 14.58
CA GLN A 139 14.36 14.98 14.95
C GLN A 139 14.31 13.45 14.87
N ARG A 140 13.11 12.86 14.73
CA ARG A 140 12.88 11.39 14.79
C ARG A 140 12.32 10.81 13.51
N ARG A 141 12.24 11.60 12.45
CA ARG A 141 11.67 11.15 11.16
C ARG A 141 12.33 9.89 10.64
N GLY A 142 13.65 9.78 10.68
CA GLY A 142 14.38 8.61 10.22
C GLY A 142 14.01 7.35 10.99
N THR A 143 13.97 7.41 12.33
CA THR A 143 13.54 6.27 13.18
C THR A 143 12.08 5.90 12.90
N ALA A 144 11.19 6.89 12.79
CA ALA A 144 9.78 6.67 12.51
C ALA A 144 9.56 5.99 11.17
N PHE A 145 10.20 6.46 10.10
CA PHE A 145 10.12 5.80 8.80
C PHE A 145 10.75 4.41 8.78
N GLY A 146 11.84 4.20 9.52
CA GLY A 146 12.47 2.88 9.65
C GLY A 146 11.52 1.85 10.30
N VAL A 147 10.88 2.22 11.41
CA VAL A 147 9.90 1.35 12.11
C VAL A 147 8.66 1.13 11.26
N TYR A 148 8.12 2.19 10.67
CA TYR A 148 6.98 2.09 9.76
C TYR A 148 7.29 1.17 8.58
N GLY A 149 8.46 1.36 7.93
CA GLY A 149 8.88 0.54 6.81
C GLY A 149 9.05 -0.93 7.18
N LEU A 150 9.65 -1.22 8.34
CA LEU A 150 9.79 -2.57 8.86
C LEU A 150 8.42 -3.23 9.13
N ALA A 151 7.55 -2.54 9.87
CA ALA A 151 6.24 -3.05 10.22
C ALA A 151 5.36 -3.31 8.97
N SER A 152 5.34 -2.35 8.03
CA SER A 152 4.61 -2.50 6.77
C SER A 152 5.20 -3.58 5.87
N GLY A 153 6.54 -3.70 5.82
CA GLY A 153 7.23 -4.73 5.05
C GLY A 153 6.93 -6.14 5.57
N VAL A 154 6.96 -6.33 6.90
CA VAL A 154 6.57 -7.60 7.54
C VAL A 154 5.09 -7.91 7.27
N GLY A 155 4.21 -6.90 7.40
CA GLY A 155 2.79 -7.06 7.08
C GLY A 155 2.56 -7.50 5.63
N LEU A 156 3.22 -6.83 4.68
CA LEU A 156 3.15 -7.17 3.26
C LEU A 156 3.68 -8.58 2.96
N LEU A 157 4.78 -8.99 3.61
CA LEU A 157 5.33 -10.34 3.47
C LEU A 157 4.33 -11.39 3.95
N VAL A 158 3.77 -11.22 5.14
CA VAL A 158 2.77 -12.14 5.71
C VAL A 158 1.54 -12.21 4.80
N ALA A 159 1.02 -11.05 4.36
CA ALA A 159 -0.11 -10.98 3.44
C ALA A 159 0.17 -11.70 2.13
N SER A 160 1.36 -11.52 1.55
CA SER A 160 1.72 -12.14 0.28
C SER A 160 1.88 -13.66 0.40
N VAL A 161 2.42 -14.17 1.51
CA VAL A 161 2.49 -15.61 1.78
C VAL A 161 1.09 -16.20 1.96
N ALA A 162 0.22 -15.53 2.73
CA ALA A 162 -1.17 -15.96 2.92
C ALA A 162 -1.95 -15.92 1.59
N ALA A 163 -1.81 -14.85 0.81
CA ALA A 163 -2.43 -14.72 -0.51
C ALA A 163 -1.96 -15.81 -1.48
N GLY A 164 -0.67 -16.16 -1.45
CA GLY A 164 -0.11 -17.28 -2.24
C GLY A 164 -0.77 -18.61 -1.88
N ALA A 165 -0.89 -18.92 -0.59
CA ALA A 165 -1.55 -20.15 -0.13
C ALA A 165 -3.05 -20.20 -0.54
N VAL A 166 -3.74 -19.05 -0.48
CA VAL A 166 -5.14 -18.96 -0.95
C VAL A 166 -5.21 -19.14 -2.46
N TRP A 167 -4.27 -18.55 -3.20
CA TRP A 167 -4.18 -18.66 -4.65
C TRP A 167 -4.01 -20.11 -5.10
N ASP A 168 -3.09 -20.84 -4.46
CA ASP A 168 -2.80 -22.23 -4.78
C ASP A 168 -3.98 -23.17 -4.43
N GLY A 169 -4.72 -22.87 -3.36
CA GLY A 169 -5.85 -23.69 -2.91
C GLY A 169 -7.17 -23.37 -3.59
N TRP A 170 -7.47 -22.10 -3.82
CA TRP A 170 -8.79 -21.63 -4.27
C TRP A 170 -8.77 -20.66 -5.46
N GLY A 171 -7.59 -20.38 -6.00
CA GLY A 171 -7.41 -19.55 -7.20
C GLY A 171 -7.53 -18.05 -6.98
N GLY A 172 -7.25 -17.28 -8.06
CA GLY A 172 -7.13 -15.83 -8.00
C GLY A 172 -8.41 -15.10 -7.57
N GLN A 173 -9.60 -15.60 -7.96
CA GLN A 173 -10.87 -15.00 -7.55
C GLN A 173 -10.99 -14.95 -6.02
N SER A 174 -10.71 -16.06 -5.34
CA SER A 174 -10.78 -16.17 -3.88
C SER A 174 -9.72 -15.29 -3.20
N THR A 175 -8.53 -15.18 -3.78
CA THR A 175 -7.45 -14.36 -3.26
C THR A 175 -7.85 -12.87 -3.20
N PHE A 176 -8.41 -12.33 -4.28
CA PHE A 176 -8.88 -10.95 -4.30
C PHE A 176 -10.16 -10.74 -3.48
N ALA A 177 -11.05 -11.73 -3.42
CA ALA A 177 -12.26 -11.64 -2.58
C ALA A 177 -11.94 -11.59 -1.08
N LEU A 178 -10.81 -12.15 -0.64
CA LEU A 178 -10.36 -12.10 0.76
C LEU A 178 -9.50 -10.88 1.07
N GLY A 179 -8.93 -10.20 0.06
CA GLY A 179 -8.15 -8.98 0.21
C GLY A 179 -9.01 -7.74 0.47
N GLY A 180 -10.21 -7.68 -0.13
CA GLY A 180 -11.18 -6.60 0.02
C GLY A 180 -12.14 -6.81 1.17
#